data_ab9b23384984d1749d17b49d528d8216
#
_entry.id   ab9b23384984d1749d17b49d528d8216
#
_cell.length_a   1.000
_cell.length_b   1.000
_cell.length_c   1.000
_cell.angle_alpha   90.00
_cell.angle_beta   90.00
_cell.angle_gamma   90.00
#
_symmetry.space_group_name_H-M   'P 1'
#
loop_
_entity.id
_entity.type
_entity.pdbx_description
1 polymer ?
#
loop_
_entity_poly.entity_id
_entity_poly.type
_entity_poly.pdbx_seq_one_letter_code
_entity_poly.pdbx_strand_id
1 'polypeptide(L)'
;PSDARAGKYKGTLTVSGKNFQDMKLQVEIDVQNRTLPAPQDWAFHLDLWQNPYSVARYYQVPLWSKEHFDAMLPIMKMLANAGQRAITTSIMHKPWAGQTEDHFDSMVTRIKKIDGTWVYSYDVFDKWVEFMMNEVGIKDMISCYTMIPWALTFDYYDEATSRVQFINVKPGDAEYTEYWGSFLKDFSRHLRKKGWFEKTAISMDERPMEAMREAIKVIKQADPEFKITLAGNYHPDIQSDLYYLSIPYGHKFPENVKAERERKGQISTVYTCCSEAFPNTFTFSDPAEATWTALHAIAGGYDGYLRWAVNSWTADPLRDSRFRTWAAGDTYSICLLYTSDAADE
;
A
#
# COMPACT_ATOMS: atom_id res chain seq x y z
N PRO A 1 -18.47 -14.45 -16.48
CA PRO A 1 -17.53 -14.31 -17.60
C PRO A 1 -17.93 -13.12 -18.47
N SER A 2 -16.94 -12.41 -19.02
CA SER A 2 -17.17 -11.23 -19.87
C SER A 2 -17.83 -11.56 -21.21
N ASP A 3 -17.85 -12.83 -21.57
CA ASP A 3 -18.45 -13.40 -22.78
C ASP A 3 -19.81 -14.07 -22.54
N ALA A 4 -20.32 -14.03 -21.31
CA ALA A 4 -21.64 -14.58 -21.01
C ALA A 4 -22.74 -13.82 -21.77
N ARG A 5 -23.57 -14.54 -22.52
CA ARG A 5 -24.69 -13.94 -23.25
C ARG A 5 -25.77 -13.46 -22.28
N ALA A 6 -26.35 -12.30 -22.55
CA ALA A 6 -27.49 -11.82 -21.78
C ALA A 6 -28.66 -12.81 -21.84
N GLY A 7 -29.35 -13.01 -20.70
CA GLY A 7 -30.47 -13.93 -20.59
C GLY A 7 -30.60 -14.53 -19.20
N LYS A 8 -31.69 -15.30 -19.03
CA LYS A 8 -31.97 -16.02 -17.79
C LYS A 8 -31.47 -17.45 -17.84
N TYR A 9 -30.67 -17.82 -16.87
CA TYR A 9 -30.09 -19.15 -16.73
C TYR A 9 -30.62 -19.80 -15.47
N LYS A 10 -30.98 -21.07 -15.57
CA LYS A 10 -31.45 -21.86 -14.43
C LYS A 10 -30.50 -23.04 -14.21
N GLY A 11 -30.20 -23.27 -12.96
CA GLY A 11 -29.34 -24.37 -12.53
C GLY A 11 -29.79 -24.96 -11.20
N THR A 12 -29.13 -26.03 -10.79
CA THR A 12 -29.36 -26.68 -9.50
C THR A 12 -28.04 -26.75 -8.77
N LEU A 13 -27.98 -26.21 -7.57
CA LEU A 13 -26.89 -26.42 -6.63
C LEU A 13 -27.26 -27.60 -5.75
N THR A 14 -26.41 -28.65 -5.73
CA THR A 14 -26.58 -29.78 -4.82
C THR A 14 -25.59 -29.65 -3.68
N VAL A 15 -26.10 -29.65 -2.45
CA VAL A 15 -25.30 -29.69 -1.22
C VAL A 15 -25.30 -31.12 -0.73
N SER A 16 -24.14 -31.76 -0.75
CA SER A 16 -23.96 -33.16 -0.31
C SER A 16 -23.00 -33.18 0.88
N GLY A 17 -23.14 -34.16 1.74
CA GLY A 17 -22.23 -34.36 2.87
C GLY A 17 -22.36 -35.76 3.47
N LYS A 18 -21.32 -36.12 4.25
CA LYS A 18 -21.31 -37.39 4.96
C LYS A 18 -22.38 -37.36 6.06
N ASN A 19 -23.31 -38.31 6.04
CA ASN A 19 -24.39 -38.49 7.02
C ASN A 19 -25.57 -37.51 6.92
N PHE A 20 -25.82 -36.88 5.78
CA PHE A 20 -27.09 -36.21 5.53
C PHE A 20 -27.57 -36.43 4.09
N GLN A 21 -28.88 -36.29 3.88
CA GLN A 21 -29.48 -36.42 2.55
C GLN A 21 -29.13 -35.20 1.69
N ASP A 22 -28.79 -35.43 0.42
CA ASP A 22 -28.52 -34.36 -0.53
C ASP A 22 -29.65 -33.34 -0.61
N MET A 23 -29.29 -32.05 -0.49
CA MET A 23 -30.22 -30.97 -0.62
C MET A 23 -30.02 -30.29 -1.98
N LYS A 24 -31.09 -30.07 -2.72
CA LYS A 24 -31.07 -29.38 -4.02
C LYS A 24 -31.69 -28.02 -3.91
N LEU A 25 -30.94 -27.01 -4.30
CA LEU A 25 -31.36 -25.62 -4.37
C LEU A 25 -31.47 -25.19 -5.82
N GLN A 26 -32.59 -24.54 -6.19
CA GLN A 26 -32.72 -23.97 -7.53
C GLN A 26 -32.00 -22.61 -7.57
N VAL A 27 -31.18 -22.38 -8.60
CA VAL A 27 -30.47 -21.15 -8.83
C VAL A 27 -30.97 -20.54 -10.13
N GLU A 28 -31.38 -19.28 -10.09
CA GLU A 28 -31.70 -18.49 -11.29
C GLU A 28 -30.71 -17.31 -11.38
N ILE A 29 -30.06 -17.16 -12.52
CA ILE A 29 -29.11 -16.06 -12.80
C ILE A 29 -29.64 -15.28 -13.98
N ASP A 30 -29.85 -13.98 -13.79
CA ASP A 30 -30.22 -13.04 -14.84
C ASP A 30 -28.98 -12.28 -15.31
N VAL A 31 -28.41 -12.69 -16.45
CA VAL A 31 -27.24 -12.06 -17.03
C VAL A 31 -27.69 -10.83 -17.81
N GLN A 32 -27.33 -9.67 -17.31
CA GLN A 32 -27.63 -8.38 -17.93
C GLN A 32 -26.79 -8.14 -19.18
N ASN A 33 -27.30 -7.39 -20.15
CA ASN A 33 -26.54 -6.97 -21.33
C ASN A 33 -25.57 -5.82 -21.00
N ARG A 34 -24.67 -6.07 -20.05
CA ARG A 34 -23.64 -5.14 -19.59
C ARG A 34 -22.40 -5.93 -19.21
N THR A 35 -21.25 -5.46 -19.67
CA THR A 35 -19.93 -5.97 -19.23
C THR A 35 -19.33 -4.93 -18.30
N LEU A 36 -18.92 -5.37 -17.12
CA LEU A 36 -18.18 -4.53 -16.19
C LEU A 36 -16.79 -4.24 -16.77
N PRO A 37 -16.23 -3.03 -16.55
CA PRO A 37 -14.84 -2.76 -16.92
C PRO A 37 -13.90 -3.72 -16.22
N ALA A 38 -12.73 -3.95 -16.80
CA ALA A 38 -11.70 -4.75 -16.14
C ALA A 38 -11.22 -4.05 -14.83
N PRO A 39 -10.75 -4.79 -13.82
CA PRO A 39 -10.37 -4.22 -12.52
C PRO A 39 -9.40 -3.03 -12.62
N GLN A 40 -8.46 -3.08 -13.54
CA GLN A 40 -7.53 -1.98 -13.79
C GLN A 40 -8.19 -0.70 -14.33
N ASP A 41 -9.42 -0.80 -14.84
CA ASP A 41 -10.17 0.33 -15.41
C ASP A 41 -11.25 0.86 -14.44
N TRP A 42 -11.36 0.30 -13.22
CA TRP A 42 -12.29 0.78 -12.23
C TRP A 42 -11.91 2.18 -11.75
N ALA A 43 -12.89 3.04 -11.52
CA ALA A 43 -12.65 4.38 -11.00
C ALA A 43 -12.24 4.40 -9.52
N PHE A 44 -12.53 3.33 -8.76
CA PHE A 44 -12.26 3.24 -7.33
C PHE A 44 -10.75 3.13 -7.07
N HIS A 45 -10.21 4.05 -6.27
CA HIS A 45 -8.80 4.06 -5.87
C HIS A 45 -8.60 3.17 -4.64
N LEU A 46 -8.27 1.90 -4.86
CA LEU A 46 -7.94 0.97 -3.81
C LEU A 46 -6.44 1.03 -3.51
N ASP A 47 -6.08 1.30 -2.26
CA ASP A 47 -4.70 1.38 -1.77
C ASP A 47 -4.50 0.50 -0.53
N LEU A 48 -4.17 -0.76 -0.76
CA LEU A 48 -3.86 -1.72 0.29
C LEU A 48 -2.34 -1.90 0.34
N TRP A 49 -1.70 -1.53 1.45
CA TRP A 49 -0.24 -1.56 1.55
C TRP A 49 0.29 -2.98 1.63
N GLN A 50 1.19 -3.31 0.70
CA GLN A 50 1.78 -4.63 0.56
C GLN A 50 3.05 -4.76 1.38
N ASN A 51 3.24 -5.91 2.04
CA ASN A 51 4.46 -6.29 2.76
C ASN A 51 5.13 -7.49 2.08
N PRO A 52 6.13 -7.29 1.21
CA PRO A 52 6.86 -8.38 0.57
C PRO A 52 7.70 -9.19 1.57
N TYR A 53 8.15 -8.57 2.65
CA TYR A 53 9.05 -9.21 3.63
C TYR A 53 8.36 -10.33 4.41
N SER A 54 7.08 -10.19 4.72
CA SER A 54 6.29 -11.24 5.37
C SER A 54 6.17 -12.49 4.50
N VAL A 55 6.08 -12.33 3.18
CA VAL A 55 6.04 -13.44 2.23
C VAL A 55 7.36 -14.19 2.24
N ALA A 56 8.49 -13.49 2.16
CA ALA A 56 9.81 -14.12 2.19
C ALA A 56 10.03 -14.95 3.47
N ARG A 57 9.67 -14.37 4.64
CA ARG A 57 9.78 -15.07 5.91
C ARG A 57 8.89 -16.30 5.97
N TYR A 58 7.63 -16.16 5.60
CA TYR A 58 6.64 -17.22 5.71
C TYR A 58 7.01 -18.43 4.82
N TYR A 59 7.40 -18.19 3.58
CA TYR A 59 7.80 -19.24 2.63
C TYR A 59 9.27 -19.63 2.75
N GLN A 60 10.02 -19.00 3.66
CA GLN A 60 11.45 -19.27 3.89
C GLN A 60 12.29 -19.20 2.60
N VAL A 61 12.04 -18.18 1.80
CA VAL A 61 12.74 -17.93 0.55
C VAL A 61 13.65 -16.68 0.66
N PRO A 62 14.80 -16.66 -0.04
CA PRO A 62 15.66 -15.48 -0.02
C PRO A 62 14.95 -14.24 -0.59
N LEU A 63 15.06 -13.12 0.11
CA LEU A 63 14.51 -11.84 -0.34
C LEU A 63 14.96 -11.52 -1.77
N TRP A 64 14.00 -11.11 -2.60
CA TRP A 64 14.20 -10.65 -3.98
C TRP A 64 14.78 -11.71 -4.94
N SER A 65 14.72 -12.99 -4.54
CA SER A 65 15.01 -14.13 -5.40
C SER A 65 13.82 -14.44 -6.32
N LYS A 66 14.04 -15.31 -7.31
CA LYS A 66 12.96 -15.78 -8.18
C LYS A 66 11.85 -16.46 -7.37
N GLU A 67 12.23 -17.31 -6.41
CA GLU A 67 11.32 -18.04 -5.53
C GLU A 67 10.44 -17.09 -4.71
N HIS A 68 11.00 -15.93 -4.28
CA HIS A 68 10.25 -14.90 -3.57
C HIS A 68 9.20 -14.25 -4.48
N PHE A 69 9.58 -13.88 -5.70
CA PHE A 69 8.64 -13.32 -6.67
C PHE A 69 7.55 -14.34 -7.07
N ASP A 70 7.92 -15.60 -7.26
CA ASP A 70 6.95 -16.69 -7.53
C ASP A 70 5.94 -16.83 -6.38
N ALA A 71 6.39 -16.76 -5.12
CA ALA A 71 5.52 -16.84 -3.94
C ALA A 71 4.61 -15.60 -3.79
N MET A 72 5.08 -14.41 -4.18
CA MET A 72 4.28 -13.19 -4.15
C MET A 72 3.24 -13.10 -5.26
N LEU A 73 3.49 -13.68 -6.41
CA LEU A 73 2.69 -13.49 -7.61
C LEU A 73 1.19 -13.77 -7.41
N PRO A 74 0.74 -14.87 -6.80
CA PRO A 74 -0.69 -15.14 -6.62
C PRO A 74 -1.37 -14.12 -5.72
N ILE A 75 -0.71 -13.66 -4.63
CA ILE A 75 -1.27 -12.63 -3.72
C ILE A 75 -1.43 -11.31 -4.47
N MET A 76 -0.38 -10.88 -5.14
CA MET A 76 -0.36 -9.59 -5.81
C MET A 76 -1.33 -9.58 -7.00
N LYS A 77 -1.48 -10.71 -7.71
CA LYS A 77 -2.53 -10.89 -8.74
C LYS A 77 -3.94 -10.78 -8.16
N MET A 78 -4.18 -11.31 -6.97
CA MET A 78 -5.47 -11.17 -6.29
C MET A 78 -5.76 -9.70 -6.01
N LEU A 79 -4.77 -8.92 -5.52
CA LEU A 79 -4.92 -7.48 -5.31
C LEU A 79 -5.19 -6.73 -6.63
N ALA A 80 -4.47 -7.05 -7.69
CA ALA A 80 -4.72 -6.47 -9.01
C ALA A 80 -6.15 -6.74 -9.49
N ASN A 81 -6.63 -7.97 -9.30
CA ASN A 81 -8.01 -8.36 -9.65
C ASN A 81 -9.07 -7.71 -8.74
N ALA A 82 -8.69 -7.21 -7.58
CA ALA A 82 -9.54 -6.39 -6.71
C ALA A 82 -9.49 -4.89 -7.04
N GLY A 83 -8.72 -4.49 -8.05
CA GLY A 83 -8.61 -3.09 -8.47
C GLY A 83 -7.58 -2.27 -7.71
N GLN A 84 -6.57 -2.92 -7.09
CA GLN A 84 -5.44 -2.24 -6.43
C GLN A 84 -4.76 -1.24 -7.39
N ARG A 85 -4.48 -0.02 -6.88
CA ARG A 85 -3.91 1.07 -7.68
C ARG A 85 -2.47 1.42 -7.32
N ALA A 86 -2.08 1.23 -6.07
CA ALA A 86 -0.80 1.69 -5.55
C ALA A 86 0.17 0.54 -5.27
N ILE A 87 1.44 0.75 -5.57
CA ILE A 87 2.56 -0.11 -5.21
C ILE A 87 3.21 0.50 -3.97
N THR A 88 3.19 -0.22 -2.86
CA THR A 88 3.87 0.20 -1.62
C THR A 88 5.36 -0.07 -1.74
N THR A 89 6.19 0.94 -1.57
CA THR A 89 7.66 0.82 -1.54
C THR A 89 8.22 1.46 -0.28
N SER A 90 9.32 0.94 0.24
CA SER A 90 10.07 1.52 1.34
C SER A 90 11.36 2.15 0.82
N ILE A 91 11.51 3.46 1.02
CA ILE A 91 12.72 4.20 0.62
C ILE A 91 13.66 4.46 1.80
N MET A 92 13.42 3.80 2.92
CA MET A 92 14.27 3.82 4.11
C MET A 92 14.05 2.56 4.94
N HIS A 93 14.98 2.26 5.85
CA HIS A 93 14.88 1.15 6.79
C HIS A 93 13.85 1.43 7.89
N LYS A 94 12.90 0.52 8.09
CA LYS A 94 11.87 0.56 9.14
C LYS A 94 10.98 1.81 9.13
N PRO A 95 10.30 2.15 8.04
CA PRO A 95 9.44 3.33 7.96
C PRO A 95 8.38 3.37 9.07
N TRP A 96 7.87 2.22 9.49
CA TRP A 96 6.85 2.08 10.54
C TRP A 96 7.42 1.52 11.86
N ALA A 97 8.74 1.63 12.08
CA ALA A 97 9.43 1.09 13.25
C ALA A 97 9.11 -0.40 13.48
N GLY A 98 8.52 -0.76 14.61
CA GLY A 98 8.18 -2.15 14.95
C GLY A 98 6.68 -2.44 14.90
N GLN A 99 5.93 -1.83 13.99
CA GLN A 99 4.48 -2.00 13.88
C GLN A 99 4.05 -3.27 13.13
N THR A 100 5.00 -3.98 12.52
CA THR A 100 4.79 -5.27 11.85
C THR A 100 5.81 -6.29 12.32
N GLU A 101 5.51 -7.58 12.16
CA GLU A 101 6.44 -8.67 12.49
C GLU A 101 7.72 -8.57 11.66
N ASP A 102 7.55 -8.38 10.35
CA ASP A 102 8.67 -8.17 9.44
C ASP A 102 8.91 -6.69 9.23
N HIS A 103 10.11 -6.24 9.53
CA HIS A 103 10.51 -4.88 9.22
C HIS A 103 10.70 -4.70 7.72
N PHE A 104 10.31 -3.52 7.25
CA PHE A 104 10.62 -3.14 5.88
C PHE A 104 12.07 -2.65 5.82
N ASP A 105 12.88 -3.28 5.00
CA ASP A 105 14.18 -2.75 4.64
C ASP A 105 14.05 -1.68 3.55
N SER A 106 15.04 -0.81 3.44
CA SER A 106 15.09 0.13 2.33
C SER A 106 15.25 -0.61 1.01
N MET A 107 14.38 -0.34 0.05
CA MET A 107 14.52 -0.83 -1.33
C MET A 107 15.56 -0.01 -2.13
N VAL A 108 16.13 1.03 -1.51
CA VAL A 108 17.19 1.87 -2.08
C VAL A 108 18.41 1.79 -1.19
N THR A 109 19.55 1.41 -1.75
CA THR A 109 20.81 1.43 -1.03
C THR A 109 21.46 2.81 -1.18
N ARG A 110 21.76 3.45 -0.06
CA ARG A 110 22.51 4.71 0.01
C ARG A 110 23.94 4.43 0.36
N ILE A 111 24.86 4.94 -0.44
CA ILE A 111 26.30 4.74 -0.26
C ILE A 111 26.95 6.11 -0.12
N LYS A 112 27.62 6.35 1.02
CA LYS A 112 28.47 7.50 1.22
C LYS A 112 29.91 7.11 0.82
N LYS A 113 30.43 7.74 -0.23
CA LYS A 113 31.77 7.49 -0.74
C LYS A 113 32.82 8.09 0.19
N ILE A 114 34.11 7.65 0.04
CA ILE A 114 35.24 8.14 0.82
C ILE A 114 35.41 9.66 0.66
N ASP A 115 35.10 10.21 -0.51
CA ASP A 115 35.18 11.66 -0.79
C ASP A 115 33.96 12.44 -0.26
N GLY A 116 33.02 11.78 0.44
CA GLY A 116 31.83 12.37 1.01
C GLY A 116 30.64 12.46 0.04
N THR A 117 30.80 12.10 -1.23
CA THR A 117 29.69 12.10 -2.19
C THR A 117 28.71 10.94 -1.95
N TRP A 118 27.46 11.11 -2.40
CA TRP A 118 26.42 10.10 -2.30
C TRP A 118 26.21 9.37 -3.62
N VAL A 119 26.06 8.05 -3.55
CA VAL A 119 25.67 7.19 -4.66
C VAL A 119 24.49 6.32 -4.21
N TYR A 120 23.59 6.04 -5.13
CA TYR A 120 22.37 5.28 -4.85
C TYR A 120 22.25 4.08 -5.78
N SER A 121 21.89 2.91 -5.23
CA SER A 121 21.45 1.76 -6.01
C SER A 121 19.94 1.59 -5.84
N TYR A 122 19.27 1.42 -6.97
CA TYR A 122 17.82 1.20 -7.06
C TYR A 122 17.47 -0.24 -7.45
N ASP A 123 18.42 -1.18 -7.36
CA ASP A 123 18.25 -2.54 -7.89
C ASP A 123 17.03 -3.27 -7.30
N VAL A 124 16.80 -3.15 -5.99
CA VAL A 124 15.65 -3.77 -5.32
C VAL A 124 14.37 -3.01 -5.64
N PHE A 125 14.42 -1.68 -5.61
CA PHE A 125 13.28 -0.83 -5.95
C PHE A 125 12.79 -1.11 -7.38
N ASP A 126 13.72 -1.15 -8.33
CA ASP A 126 13.40 -1.41 -9.74
C ASP A 126 12.80 -2.80 -9.93
N LYS A 127 13.40 -3.84 -9.37
CA LYS A 127 12.88 -5.21 -9.45
C LYS A 127 11.46 -5.32 -8.91
N TRP A 128 11.19 -4.70 -7.76
CA TRP A 128 9.88 -4.73 -7.14
C TRP A 128 8.83 -3.99 -8.00
N VAL A 129 9.15 -2.77 -8.42
CA VAL A 129 8.24 -1.96 -9.25
C VAL A 129 8.00 -2.62 -10.61
N GLU A 130 9.03 -3.15 -11.27
CA GLU A 130 8.90 -3.87 -12.54
C GLU A 130 8.04 -5.12 -12.42
N PHE A 131 8.23 -5.90 -11.37
CA PHE A 131 7.38 -7.07 -11.08
C PHE A 131 5.91 -6.65 -10.90
N MET A 132 5.65 -5.66 -10.06
CA MET A 132 4.28 -5.19 -9.82
C MET A 132 3.60 -4.62 -11.07
N MET A 133 4.35 -3.89 -11.91
CA MET A 133 3.80 -3.31 -13.14
C MET A 133 3.63 -4.33 -14.26
N ASN A 134 4.63 -5.17 -14.50
CA ASN A 134 4.72 -5.98 -15.71
C ASN A 134 4.10 -7.37 -15.54
N GLU A 135 4.30 -7.99 -14.38
CA GLU A 135 3.81 -9.35 -14.11
C GLU A 135 2.47 -9.33 -13.36
N VAL A 136 2.33 -8.46 -12.37
CA VAL A 136 1.11 -8.35 -11.57
C VAL A 136 0.04 -7.50 -12.25
N GLY A 137 0.43 -6.36 -12.84
CA GLY A 137 -0.46 -5.45 -13.55
C GLY A 137 -0.93 -4.24 -12.74
N ILE A 138 -0.34 -3.96 -11.57
CA ILE A 138 -0.57 -2.74 -10.77
C ILE A 138 0.43 -1.69 -11.21
N LYS A 139 -0.03 -0.56 -11.79
CA LYS A 139 0.86 0.38 -12.49
C LYS A 139 0.47 1.87 -12.40
N ASP A 140 -0.51 2.22 -11.56
CA ASP A 140 -1.05 3.59 -11.55
C ASP A 140 -0.27 4.51 -10.63
N MET A 141 0.17 4.02 -9.46
CA MET A 141 0.90 4.81 -8.47
C MET A 141 2.02 3.98 -7.82
N ILE A 142 3.14 4.64 -7.54
CA ILE A 142 4.23 4.14 -6.70
C ILE A 142 4.28 5.01 -5.45
N SER A 143 3.93 4.44 -4.29
CA SER A 143 3.91 5.13 -3.00
C SER A 143 5.20 4.85 -2.24
N CYS A 144 6.04 5.87 -2.06
CA CYS A 144 7.39 5.75 -1.48
C CYS A 144 7.41 6.21 -0.02
N TYR A 145 7.41 5.28 0.93
CA TYR A 145 7.44 5.53 2.37
C TYR A 145 8.86 5.51 2.90
N THR A 146 9.33 6.40 3.76
CA THR A 146 8.82 7.71 4.11
C THR A 146 10.01 8.58 4.57
N MET A 147 9.90 9.89 4.44
CA MET A 147 10.94 10.81 4.94
C MET A 147 10.81 11.11 6.43
N ILE A 148 9.64 10.86 7.03
CA ILE A 148 9.32 11.13 8.44
C ILE A 148 8.82 9.88 9.16
N PRO A 149 9.69 8.85 9.34
CA PRO A 149 9.34 7.59 9.99
C PRO A 149 8.97 7.78 11.47
N TRP A 150 8.47 6.71 12.08
CA TRP A 150 8.19 6.70 13.52
C TRP A 150 9.46 6.81 14.37
N ALA A 151 10.59 6.28 13.88
CA ALA A 151 11.90 6.49 14.48
C ALA A 151 12.78 7.24 13.45
N LEU A 152 13.22 8.45 13.79
CA LEU A 152 14.02 9.33 12.92
C LEU A 152 15.49 8.87 12.86
N THR A 153 15.69 7.65 12.37
CA THR A 153 17.00 7.01 12.23
C THR A 153 17.12 6.49 10.81
N PHE A 154 18.16 6.94 10.09
CA PHE A 154 18.33 6.67 8.66
C PHE A 154 19.63 5.93 8.40
N ASP A 155 19.58 4.88 7.59
CA ASP A 155 20.69 4.01 7.26
C ASP A 155 21.42 4.44 5.99
N TYR A 156 22.71 4.17 5.94
CA TYR A 156 23.54 4.24 4.75
C TYR A 156 24.76 3.34 4.88
N TYR A 157 25.28 2.88 3.76
CA TYR A 157 26.58 2.21 3.71
C TYR A 157 27.68 3.25 3.62
N ASP A 158 28.61 3.23 4.58
CA ASP A 158 29.78 4.10 4.59
C ASP A 158 30.97 3.35 3.97
N GLU A 159 31.41 3.81 2.79
CA GLU A 159 32.53 3.20 2.09
C GLU A 159 33.84 3.33 2.87
N ALA A 160 34.06 4.41 3.61
CA ALA A 160 35.27 4.63 4.38
C ALA A 160 35.44 3.62 5.52
N THR A 161 34.35 3.21 6.14
CA THR A 161 34.37 2.22 7.23
C THR A 161 33.95 0.82 6.79
N SER A 162 33.47 0.66 5.55
CA SER A 162 32.92 -0.57 4.99
C SER A 162 31.79 -1.16 5.84
N ARG A 163 30.93 -0.32 6.42
CA ARG A 163 29.85 -0.71 7.32
C ARG A 163 28.56 0.08 7.04
N VAL A 164 27.44 -0.52 7.39
CA VAL A 164 26.18 0.21 7.51
C VAL A 164 26.26 1.11 8.75
N GLN A 165 25.98 2.39 8.54
CA GLN A 165 25.91 3.42 9.56
C GLN A 165 24.48 3.95 9.68
N PHE A 166 24.20 4.59 10.80
CA PHE A 166 22.90 5.22 11.06
C PHE A 166 23.11 6.66 11.50
N ILE A 167 22.30 7.57 10.95
CA ILE A 167 22.21 8.95 11.43
C ILE A 167 20.86 9.18 12.11
N ASN A 168 20.89 9.94 13.20
CA ASN A 168 19.70 10.36 13.94
C ASN A 168 19.52 11.86 13.72
N VAL A 169 18.64 12.20 12.79
CA VAL A 169 18.38 13.60 12.41
C VAL A 169 16.87 13.81 12.26
N LYS A 170 16.41 15.00 12.48
CA LYS A 170 14.99 15.36 12.39
C LYS A 170 14.72 16.34 11.26
N PRO A 171 13.49 16.39 10.74
CA PRO A 171 13.08 17.44 9.82
C PRO A 171 13.42 18.83 10.37
N GLY A 172 14.03 19.66 9.53
CA GLY A 172 14.55 20.98 9.91
C GLY A 172 16.06 21.01 10.16
N ASP A 173 16.70 19.90 10.47
CA ASP A 173 18.16 19.82 10.59
C ASP A 173 18.84 19.93 9.21
N ALA A 174 20.01 20.54 9.17
CA ALA A 174 20.78 20.65 7.93
C ALA A 174 21.18 19.29 7.37
N GLU A 175 21.59 18.36 8.23
CA GLU A 175 21.94 16.99 7.85
C GLU A 175 20.75 16.20 7.31
N TYR A 176 19.54 16.41 7.85
CA TYR A 176 18.32 15.84 7.31
C TYR A 176 18.05 16.34 5.89
N THR A 177 18.23 17.65 5.68
CA THR A 177 18.04 18.28 4.38
C THR A 177 19.06 17.80 3.35
N GLU A 178 20.31 17.60 3.76
CA GLU A 178 21.37 17.05 2.91
C GLU A 178 21.08 15.59 2.53
N TYR A 179 20.80 14.75 3.53
CA TYR A 179 20.54 13.32 3.34
C TYR A 179 19.38 13.07 2.38
N TRP A 180 18.24 13.73 2.61
CA TRP A 180 17.06 13.54 1.80
C TRP A 180 17.09 14.34 0.49
N GLY A 181 17.60 15.57 0.52
CA GLY A 181 17.66 16.44 -0.66
C GLY A 181 18.57 15.89 -1.77
N SER A 182 19.74 15.36 -1.41
CA SER A 182 20.64 14.73 -2.38
C SER A 182 20.02 13.46 -2.97
N PHE A 183 19.41 12.62 -2.12
CA PHE A 183 18.68 11.44 -2.57
C PHE A 183 17.52 11.78 -3.52
N LEU A 184 16.64 12.68 -3.14
CA LEU A 184 15.47 13.02 -3.94
C LEU A 184 15.83 13.60 -5.32
N LYS A 185 16.90 14.39 -5.41
CA LYS A 185 17.39 14.89 -6.71
C LYS A 185 17.89 13.76 -7.61
N ASP A 186 18.59 12.78 -7.05
CA ASP A 186 19.06 11.62 -7.81
C ASP A 186 17.89 10.72 -8.18
N PHE A 187 16.98 10.46 -7.22
CA PHE A 187 15.79 9.65 -7.41
C PHE A 187 14.85 10.21 -8.48
N SER A 188 14.65 11.54 -8.51
CA SER A 188 13.88 12.20 -9.58
C SER A 188 14.47 11.89 -10.96
N ARG A 189 15.80 11.99 -11.11
CA ARG A 189 16.46 11.64 -12.38
C ARG A 189 16.29 10.17 -12.75
N HIS A 190 16.45 9.27 -11.77
CA HIS A 190 16.24 7.83 -11.96
C HIS A 190 14.81 7.53 -12.40
N LEU A 191 13.82 8.07 -11.70
CA LEU A 191 12.40 7.87 -12.02
C LEU A 191 12.03 8.40 -13.41
N ARG A 192 12.56 9.56 -13.80
CA ARG A 192 12.34 10.11 -15.15
C ARG A 192 12.98 9.20 -16.22
N LYS A 193 14.18 8.68 -15.98
CA LYS A 193 14.84 7.72 -16.88
C LYS A 193 14.01 6.44 -17.04
N LYS A 194 13.35 5.97 -15.99
CA LYS A 194 12.47 4.79 -16.02
C LYS A 194 11.07 5.09 -16.57
N GLY A 195 10.70 6.36 -16.74
CA GLY A 195 9.33 6.77 -17.12
C GLY A 195 8.31 6.58 -15.99
N TRP A 196 8.76 6.60 -14.73
CA TRP A 196 7.93 6.38 -13.55
C TRP A 196 7.65 7.64 -12.73
N PHE A 197 8.30 8.76 -13.03
CA PHE A 197 8.22 9.97 -12.21
C PHE A 197 6.78 10.44 -12.00
N GLU A 198 5.97 10.51 -13.07
CA GLU A 198 4.58 10.95 -13.02
C GLU A 198 3.65 10.03 -12.21
N LYS A 199 4.10 8.81 -11.94
CA LYS A 199 3.38 7.82 -11.14
C LYS A 199 3.88 7.73 -9.71
N THR A 200 5.01 8.33 -9.39
CA THR A 200 5.66 8.22 -8.09
C THR A 200 5.25 9.35 -7.17
N ALA A 201 4.94 9.00 -5.93
CA ALA A 201 4.69 9.95 -4.87
C ALA A 201 5.56 9.66 -3.64
N ILE A 202 6.06 10.72 -2.99
CA ILE A 202 6.68 10.61 -1.67
C ILE A 202 5.56 10.59 -0.64
N SER A 203 5.51 9.51 0.14
CA SER A 203 4.37 9.17 0.99
C SER A 203 4.69 9.38 2.46
N MET A 204 3.72 9.91 3.19
CA MET A 204 3.81 10.19 4.61
C MET A 204 2.66 9.54 5.37
N ASP A 205 2.92 9.16 6.62
CA ASP A 205 1.93 8.92 7.66
C ASP A 205 1.68 10.20 8.46
N GLU A 206 0.65 10.18 9.32
CA GLU A 206 0.37 11.27 10.25
C GLU A 206 1.53 11.47 11.23
N ARG A 207 2.16 12.62 11.11
CA ARG A 207 3.30 13.03 11.95
C ARG A 207 3.06 14.46 12.44
N PRO A 208 3.83 14.96 13.43
CA PRO A 208 3.71 16.36 13.86
C PRO A 208 3.79 17.32 12.66
N MET A 209 2.93 18.33 12.66
CA MET A 209 2.76 19.28 11.55
C MET A 209 4.07 19.92 11.11
N GLU A 210 4.92 20.30 12.06
CA GLU A 210 6.23 20.90 11.76
C GLU A 210 7.11 19.94 10.95
N ALA A 211 7.14 18.66 11.34
CA ALA A 211 7.90 17.63 10.63
C ALA A 211 7.36 17.42 9.20
N MET A 212 6.04 17.40 9.03
CA MET A 212 5.42 17.28 7.70
C MET A 212 5.76 18.49 6.82
N ARG A 213 5.69 19.72 7.35
CA ARG A 213 6.05 20.94 6.61
C ARG A 213 7.51 20.94 6.17
N GLU A 214 8.44 20.59 7.05
CA GLU A 214 9.86 20.55 6.71
C GLU A 214 10.16 19.44 5.68
N ALA A 215 9.50 18.27 5.79
CA ALA A 215 9.64 17.22 4.78
C ALA A 215 9.11 17.69 3.41
N ILE A 216 7.92 18.30 3.34
CA ILE A 216 7.35 18.87 2.11
C ILE A 216 8.31 19.89 1.49
N LYS A 217 8.88 20.78 2.31
CA LYS A 217 9.86 21.77 1.87
C LYS A 217 11.08 21.13 1.22
N VAL A 218 11.67 20.07 1.83
CA VAL A 218 12.81 19.35 1.26
C VAL A 218 12.41 18.65 -0.05
N ILE A 219 11.23 18.04 -0.13
CA ILE A 219 10.72 17.43 -1.36
C ILE A 219 10.64 18.48 -2.47
N LYS A 220 9.98 19.61 -2.21
CA LYS A 220 9.78 20.68 -3.20
C LYS A 220 11.09 21.39 -3.60
N GLN A 221 12.06 21.46 -2.71
CA GLN A 221 13.40 21.97 -3.02
C GLN A 221 14.20 21.01 -3.90
N ALA A 222 14.00 19.72 -3.74
CA ALA A 222 14.67 18.71 -4.57
C ALA A 222 14.10 18.66 -5.99
N ASP A 223 12.77 18.57 -6.09
CA ASP A 223 12.01 18.66 -7.35
C ASP A 223 10.56 19.09 -7.04
N PRO A 224 10.12 20.28 -7.49
CA PRO A 224 8.79 20.81 -7.17
C PRO A 224 7.64 20.01 -7.80
N GLU A 225 7.92 19.18 -8.80
CA GLU A 225 6.92 18.36 -9.48
C GLU A 225 6.63 17.02 -8.76
N PHE A 226 7.41 16.65 -7.73
CA PHE A 226 7.10 15.46 -6.95
C PHE A 226 5.67 15.51 -6.40
N LYS A 227 4.93 14.45 -6.64
CA LYS A 227 3.67 14.18 -5.95
C LYS A 227 3.94 13.79 -4.50
N ILE A 228 3.06 14.23 -3.61
CA ILE A 228 3.15 13.94 -2.18
C ILE A 228 1.83 13.31 -1.74
N THR A 229 1.90 12.29 -0.88
CA THR A 229 0.72 11.64 -0.31
C THR A 229 0.77 11.65 1.21
N LEU A 230 -0.41 11.63 1.83
CA LEU A 230 -0.57 11.53 3.28
C LEU A 230 -1.72 10.58 3.61
N ALA A 231 -1.46 9.62 4.50
CA ALA A 231 -2.49 8.90 5.23
C ALA A 231 -2.57 9.50 6.63
N GLY A 232 -3.60 10.33 6.88
CA GLY A 232 -3.72 11.08 8.13
C GLY A 232 -4.84 12.12 8.09
N ASN A 233 -4.90 12.96 9.10
CA ASN A 233 -5.95 13.97 9.20
C ASN A 233 -5.89 15.01 8.07
N TYR A 234 -7.03 15.63 7.80
CA TYR A 234 -7.07 16.82 6.97
C TYR A 234 -6.42 18.00 7.70
N HIS A 235 -5.47 18.63 7.04
CA HIS A 235 -4.78 19.85 7.53
C HIS A 235 -4.84 20.95 6.46
N PRO A 236 -5.51 22.08 6.74
CA PRO A 236 -5.67 23.16 5.76
C PRO A 236 -4.34 23.72 5.26
N ASP A 237 -3.30 23.70 6.10
CA ASP A 237 -2.00 24.32 5.84
C ASP A 237 -1.15 23.59 4.80
N ILE A 238 -1.35 22.27 4.64
CA ILE A 238 -0.54 21.45 3.74
C ILE A 238 -1.37 20.71 2.67
N GLN A 239 -2.68 20.71 2.78
CA GLN A 239 -3.55 19.92 1.90
C GLN A 239 -3.40 20.27 0.41
N SER A 240 -3.03 21.51 0.09
CA SER A 240 -2.81 21.94 -1.30
C SER A 240 -1.59 21.30 -1.95
N ASP A 241 -0.60 20.87 -1.15
CA ASP A 241 0.60 20.20 -1.61
C ASP A 241 0.40 18.69 -1.81
N LEU A 242 -0.70 18.14 -1.27
CA LEU A 242 -0.96 16.71 -1.27
C LEU A 242 -1.74 16.29 -2.52
N TYR A 243 -1.08 15.54 -3.39
CA TYR A 243 -1.73 14.93 -4.55
C TYR A 243 -2.76 13.88 -4.12
N TYR A 244 -2.41 13.04 -3.15
CA TYR A 244 -3.30 12.03 -2.58
C TYR A 244 -3.36 12.19 -1.06
N LEU A 245 -4.59 12.28 -0.52
CA LEU A 245 -4.86 12.37 0.90
C LEU A 245 -5.93 11.35 1.29
N SER A 246 -5.57 10.43 2.17
CA SER A 246 -6.49 9.49 2.79
C SER A 246 -6.76 9.92 4.23
N ILE A 247 -8.03 10.15 4.58
CA ILE A 247 -8.41 10.59 5.93
C ILE A 247 -9.06 9.46 6.74
N PRO A 248 -9.00 9.49 8.10
CA PRO A 248 -9.61 8.46 8.92
C PRO A 248 -11.13 8.37 8.70
N TYR A 249 -11.70 7.18 8.81
CA TYR A 249 -13.14 6.97 8.81
C TYR A 249 -13.81 7.87 9.87
N GLY A 250 -14.96 8.43 9.53
CA GLY A 250 -15.67 9.38 10.39
C GLY A 250 -15.22 10.84 10.26
N HIS A 251 -14.06 11.09 9.65
CA HIS A 251 -13.63 12.45 9.31
C HIS A 251 -14.18 12.86 7.95
N LYS A 252 -14.21 14.18 7.69
CA LYS A 252 -14.73 14.74 6.44
C LYS A 252 -13.84 15.84 5.92
N PHE A 253 -13.69 15.90 4.62
CA PHE A 253 -13.16 17.11 3.97
C PHE A 253 -14.20 18.24 4.06
N PRO A 254 -13.78 19.51 4.21
CA PRO A 254 -14.65 20.63 3.89
C PRO A 254 -15.14 20.52 2.42
N GLU A 255 -16.40 20.77 2.17
CA GLU A 255 -17.02 20.56 0.83
C GLU A 255 -16.30 21.34 -0.28
N ASN A 256 -15.94 22.61 -0.01
CA ASN A 256 -15.19 23.42 -0.94
C ASN A 256 -13.81 22.85 -1.26
N VAL A 257 -13.13 22.28 -0.27
CA VAL A 257 -11.81 21.65 -0.43
C VAL A 257 -11.93 20.38 -1.28
N LYS A 258 -12.94 19.55 -1.00
CA LYS A 258 -13.16 18.31 -1.76
C LYS A 258 -13.42 18.62 -3.23
N ALA A 259 -14.31 19.58 -3.53
CA ALA A 259 -14.60 20.02 -4.88
C ALA A 259 -13.37 20.63 -5.60
N GLU A 260 -12.50 21.32 -4.85
CA GLU A 260 -11.25 21.84 -5.40
C GLU A 260 -10.26 20.72 -5.75
N ARG A 261 -10.11 19.73 -4.86
CA ARG A 261 -9.24 18.58 -5.06
C ARG A 261 -9.67 17.77 -6.29
N GLU A 262 -10.98 17.52 -6.43
CA GLU A 262 -11.56 16.86 -7.59
C GLU A 262 -11.26 17.61 -8.89
N ARG A 263 -11.46 18.93 -8.93
CA ARG A 263 -11.11 19.77 -10.10
C ARG A 263 -9.63 19.74 -10.47
N LYS A 264 -8.74 19.51 -9.48
CA LYS A 264 -7.29 19.41 -9.68
C LYS A 264 -6.85 17.98 -10.03
N GLY A 265 -7.75 17.01 -10.07
CA GLY A 265 -7.42 15.60 -10.25
C GLY A 265 -6.62 15.01 -9.08
N GLN A 266 -6.77 15.58 -7.88
CA GLN A 266 -6.18 15.07 -6.64
C GLN A 266 -7.06 13.98 -6.04
N ILE A 267 -6.43 12.94 -5.50
CA ILE A 267 -7.12 11.76 -4.95
C ILE A 267 -7.48 12.00 -3.49
N SER A 268 -8.71 11.69 -3.12
CA SER A 268 -9.25 11.84 -1.76
C SER A 268 -9.94 10.56 -1.32
N THR A 269 -9.33 9.80 -0.41
CA THR A 269 -9.87 8.53 0.07
C THR A 269 -10.13 8.55 1.58
N VAL A 270 -10.68 7.45 2.07
CA VAL A 270 -10.88 7.20 3.50
C VAL A 270 -10.15 5.93 3.90
N TYR A 271 -9.69 5.84 5.14
CA TYR A 271 -9.08 4.62 5.67
C TYR A 271 -9.66 4.22 7.02
N THR A 272 -9.47 2.95 7.39
CA THR A 272 -9.64 2.44 8.75
C THR A 272 -8.34 1.81 9.23
N CYS A 273 -8.09 1.89 10.53
CA CYS A 273 -6.92 1.29 11.17
C CYS A 273 -7.28 0.70 12.54
N CYS A 274 -6.33 0.63 13.46
CA CYS A 274 -6.56 0.10 14.82
C CYS A 274 -7.49 0.98 15.68
N SER A 275 -7.71 2.25 15.32
CA SER A 275 -8.50 3.20 16.11
C SER A 275 -10.00 3.08 15.91
N GLU A 276 -10.46 2.57 14.77
CA GLU A 276 -11.88 2.41 14.48
C GLU A 276 -12.39 1.06 14.98
N ALA A 277 -13.27 1.10 15.99
CA ALA A 277 -13.94 -0.12 16.45
C ALA A 277 -14.95 -0.66 15.42
N PHE A 278 -15.54 0.23 14.60
CA PHE A 278 -16.54 -0.05 13.58
C PHE A 278 -16.57 1.10 12.55
N PRO A 279 -16.63 0.82 11.22
CA PRO A 279 -16.39 -0.48 10.59
C PRO A 279 -14.91 -0.85 10.58
N ASN A 280 -14.60 -2.13 10.55
CA ASN A 280 -13.21 -2.59 10.40
C ASN A 280 -13.14 -3.95 9.68
N THR A 281 -11.93 -4.50 9.54
CA THR A 281 -11.64 -5.81 8.95
C THR A 281 -10.91 -6.71 9.92
N PHE A 282 -11.16 -6.57 11.23
CA PHE A 282 -10.62 -7.45 12.25
C PHE A 282 -11.21 -8.86 12.12
N THR A 283 -10.54 -9.86 12.66
CA THR A 283 -11.04 -11.25 12.62
C THR A 283 -12.38 -11.45 13.33
N PHE A 284 -12.74 -10.52 14.22
CA PHE A 284 -14.04 -10.50 14.93
C PHE A 284 -15.03 -9.48 14.37
N SER A 285 -14.66 -8.73 13.34
CA SER A 285 -15.59 -7.83 12.64
C SER A 285 -16.64 -8.63 11.85
N ASP A 286 -17.86 -8.11 11.79
CA ASP A 286 -18.88 -8.69 10.92
C ASP A 286 -18.44 -8.52 9.44
N PRO A 287 -18.52 -9.56 8.60
CA PRO A 287 -18.17 -9.46 7.18
C PRO A 287 -18.87 -8.31 6.43
N ALA A 288 -20.07 -7.90 6.89
CA ALA A 288 -20.78 -6.76 6.34
C ALA A 288 -20.05 -5.43 6.55
N GLU A 289 -19.16 -5.32 7.53
CA GLU A 289 -18.40 -4.10 7.80
C GLU A 289 -17.44 -3.76 6.64
N ALA A 290 -16.82 -4.77 6.04
CA ALA A 290 -15.98 -4.57 4.86
C ALA A 290 -16.79 -4.03 3.67
N THR A 291 -17.99 -4.56 3.44
CA THR A 291 -18.92 -4.05 2.43
C THR A 291 -19.37 -2.62 2.75
N TRP A 292 -19.69 -2.35 4.02
CA TRP A 292 -20.07 -1.02 4.47
C TRP A 292 -18.97 0.01 4.23
N THR A 293 -17.70 -0.33 4.45
CA THR A 293 -16.57 0.56 4.22
C THR A 293 -16.48 1.03 2.76
N ALA A 294 -16.68 0.10 1.81
CA ALA A 294 -16.72 0.44 0.39
C ALA A 294 -17.91 1.33 0.03
N LEU A 295 -19.11 1.00 0.56
CA LEU A 295 -20.32 1.80 0.37
C LEU A 295 -20.18 3.20 0.98
N HIS A 296 -19.56 3.32 2.15
CA HIS A 296 -19.26 4.59 2.80
C HIS A 296 -18.35 5.46 1.93
N ALA A 297 -17.29 4.89 1.38
CA ALA A 297 -16.39 5.61 0.49
C ALA A 297 -17.15 6.17 -0.73
N ILE A 298 -17.95 5.34 -1.38
CA ILE A 298 -18.75 5.74 -2.56
C ILE A 298 -19.80 6.79 -2.19
N ALA A 299 -20.62 6.52 -1.16
CA ALA A 299 -21.70 7.43 -0.74
C ALA A 299 -21.16 8.76 -0.19
N GLY A 300 -19.99 8.74 0.46
CA GLY A 300 -19.27 9.92 0.91
C GLY A 300 -18.62 10.70 -0.24
N GLY A 301 -18.66 10.18 -1.48
CA GLY A 301 -18.01 10.75 -2.67
C GLY A 301 -16.49 10.78 -2.53
N TYR A 302 -15.91 9.81 -1.84
CA TYR A 302 -14.47 9.59 -1.84
C TYR A 302 -14.06 8.80 -3.08
N ASP A 303 -12.82 9.01 -3.54
CA ASP A 303 -12.29 8.31 -4.71
C ASP A 303 -11.98 6.84 -4.42
N GLY A 304 -11.89 6.44 -3.15
CA GLY A 304 -11.58 5.07 -2.79
C GLY A 304 -11.30 4.85 -1.30
N TYR A 305 -10.52 3.81 -1.04
CA TYR A 305 -10.22 3.33 0.31
C TYR A 305 -8.76 2.93 0.45
N LEU A 306 -8.19 3.21 1.62
CA LEU A 306 -6.85 2.78 2.01
C LEU A 306 -6.89 1.87 3.23
N ARG A 307 -6.02 0.85 3.25
CA ARG A 307 -5.69 0.06 4.44
C ARG A 307 -4.18 -0.06 4.57
N TRP A 308 -3.65 0.26 5.76
CA TRP A 308 -2.20 0.34 6.03
C TRP A 308 -1.46 -1.00 5.97
N ALA A 309 -2.19 -2.14 6.02
CA ALA A 309 -1.59 -3.47 5.97
C ALA A 309 -2.57 -4.49 5.39
N VAL A 310 -2.18 -5.16 4.32
CA VAL A 310 -2.98 -6.20 3.69
C VAL A 310 -2.44 -7.60 3.95
N ASN A 311 -1.13 -7.74 4.10
CA ASN A 311 -0.42 -9.02 4.28
C ASN A 311 0.81 -8.91 5.19
N SER A 312 0.78 -8.02 6.19
CA SER A 312 1.82 -7.97 7.23
C SER A 312 1.54 -9.06 8.26
N TRP A 313 1.88 -10.29 7.90
CA TRP A 313 1.55 -11.48 8.67
C TRP A 313 2.27 -11.50 10.02
N THR A 314 1.59 -12.02 11.03
CA THR A 314 2.17 -12.32 12.35
C THR A 314 3.17 -13.48 12.26
N ALA A 315 3.83 -13.81 13.37
CA ALA A 315 4.78 -14.94 13.42
C ALA A 315 4.14 -16.27 13.01
N ASP A 316 2.89 -16.50 13.42
CA ASP A 316 2.09 -17.69 13.05
C ASP A 316 0.68 -17.26 12.62
N PRO A 317 0.51 -16.78 11.37
CA PRO A 317 -0.72 -16.12 10.94
C PRO A 317 -1.93 -17.05 10.85
N LEU A 318 -1.73 -18.36 10.79
CA LEU A 318 -2.81 -19.35 10.76
C LEU A 318 -3.38 -19.67 12.15
N ARG A 319 -2.64 -19.37 13.22
CA ARG A 319 -3.04 -19.67 14.60
C ARG A 319 -3.34 -18.44 15.41
N ASP A 320 -2.59 -17.35 15.22
CA ASP A 320 -2.81 -16.10 15.92
C ASP A 320 -2.67 -14.91 14.97
N SER A 321 -3.80 -14.25 14.72
CA SER A 321 -3.87 -13.04 13.89
C SER A 321 -3.56 -11.76 14.65
N ARG A 322 -3.13 -11.84 15.92
CA ARG A 322 -2.77 -10.68 16.74
C ARG A 322 -1.29 -10.39 16.66
N PHE A 323 -0.97 -9.19 16.29
CA PHE A 323 0.38 -8.67 16.44
C PHE A 323 0.51 -7.98 17.79
N ARG A 324 1.21 -8.59 18.74
CA ARG A 324 1.39 -8.05 20.10
C ARG A 324 0.04 -7.78 20.79
N THR A 325 -0.22 -6.52 21.18
CA THR A 325 -1.45 -6.07 21.84
C THR A 325 -2.52 -5.52 20.88
N TRP A 326 -2.28 -5.61 19.56
CA TRP A 326 -3.18 -5.05 18.56
C TRP A 326 -4.39 -5.94 18.35
N ALA A 327 -5.43 -5.39 17.77
CA ALA A 327 -6.62 -6.16 17.44
C ALA A 327 -6.28 -7.30 16.46
N ALA A 328 -6.88 -8.45 16.68
CA ALA A 328 -6.67 -9.61 15.82
C ALA A 328 -7.12 -9.31 14.38
N GLY A 329 -6.24 -9.48 13.41
CA GLY A 329 -6.50 -9.18 12.00
C GLY A 329 -6.22 -7.73 11.58
N ASP A 330 -5.67 -6.88 12.47
CA ASP A 330 -5.35 -5.50 12.10
C ASP A 330 -4.21 -5.41 11.08
N THR A 331 -3.22 -6.30 11.17
CA THR A 331 -2.01 -6.27 10.33
C THR A 331 -2.13 -7.02 9.00
N TYR A 332 -3.20 -7.77 8.78
CA TYR A 332 -3.46 -8.42 7.49
C TYR A 332 -4.92 -8.79 7.29
N SER A 333 -5.36 -8.72 6.04
CA SER A 333 -6.69 -9.14 5.58
C SER A 333 -6.63 -10.36 4.67
N ILE A 334 -5.44 -10.75 4.22
CA ILE A 334 -5.20 -11.87 3.30
C ILE A 334 -4.14 -12.79 3.90
N CYS A 335 -4.48 -14.09 3.99
CA CYS A 335 -3.54 -15.16 4.31
C CYS A 335 -3.59 -16.21 3.20
N LEU A 336 -2.45 -16.51 2.57
CA LEU A 336 -2.39 -17.31 1.33
C LEU A 336 -2.80 -18.76 1.46
N LEU A 337 -2.49 -19.41 2.57
CA LEU A 337 -2.82 -20.83 2.74
C LEU A 337 -4.34 -21.09 2.74
N TYR A 338 -5.14 -20.07 2.98
CA TYR A 338 -6.59 -20.17 2.91
C TYR A 338 -7.15 -20.05 1.50
N THR A 339 -6.39 -19.52 0.55
CA THR A 339 -6.87 -19.25 -0.81
C THR A 339 -6.41 -20.26 -1.84
N SER A 340 -5.30 -20.99 -1.61
CA SER A 340 -4.84 -22.01 -2.52
C SER A 340 -5.49 -23.38 -2.27
N ASP A 341 -5.74 -23.75 -1.01
CA ASP A 341 -6.29 -25.07 -0.68
C ASP A 341 -7.82 -25.13 -0.78
N ALA A 342 -8.52 -23.98 -0.65
CA ALA A 342 -9.98 -23.93 -0.82
C ALA A 342 -10.45 -23.89 -2.27
N ALA A 343 -9.55 -23.73 -3.24
CA ALA A 343 -9.86 -23.75 -4.66
C ALA A 343 -9.57 -25.10 -5.31
N ASP A 344 -8.79 -25.97 -4.64
CA ASP A 344 -8.37 -27.29 -5.13
C ASP A 344 -9.10 -28.45 -4.41
N GLU A 345 -9.88 -28.19 -3.34
CA GLU A 345 -10.81 -29.14 -2.70
C GLU A 345 -12.29 -28.83 -3.08
#